data_66a2ed91849f48bed8202e58498c4a5f
#
_entry.id   66a2ed91849f48bed8202e58498c4a5f
#
_cell.length_a   1.000
_cell.length_b   1.000
_cell.length_c   1.000
_cell.angle_alpha   90.00
_cell.angle_beta   90.00
_cell.angle_gamma   90.00
#
_symmetry.space_group_name_H-M   'P 1'
#
loop_
_entity.id
_entity.type
_entity.pdbx_description
1 polymer ?
#
loop_
_entity_poly.entity_id
_entity_poly.type
_entity_poly.pdbx_seq_one_letter_code
_entity_poly.pdbx_strand_id
1 'polypeptide(L)'
;MTFSKIKDAINDFKKGKFGIVIDDKHRENEADLVLAAEKCSPEKINFMIKNARGLVCVPMLGKRLDELKLRLMAKINTEFTKCAFTISVDAKKGTKTGISAYDRAKTIKALIDRNTKPSDLAKPGHIFPLRYNKKGLSKRAGHTEAAIELCRLAKLYPAAVICEIIGENGKMAKMKELKRFAKKWGVRIIKIQELIR
;
A
#
# COMPACT_ATOMS: atom_id res chain seq x y z
N MET A 1 -2.10 2.71 25.89
CA MET A 1 -2.88 3.05 24.68
C MET A 1 -3.47 1.77 24.13
N THR A 2 -4.76 1.68 24.10
CA THR A 2 -5.54 0.58 23.48
C THR A 2 -5.41 0.69 21.96
N PHE A 3 -5.35 -0.43 21.25
CA PHE A 3 -5.48 -0.44 19.79
C PHE A 3 -6.80 0.26 19.41
N SER A 4 -6.81 0.94 18.27
CA SER A 4 -8.00 1.67 17.82
C SER A 4 -9.12 0.68 17.53
N LYS A 5 -10.36 1.02 17.88
CA LYS A 5 -11.50 0.22 17.41
C LYS A 5 -11.47 0.20 15.88
N ILE A 6 -11.55 -0.98 15.29
CA ILE A 6 -11.46 -1.16 13.81
C ILE A 6 -12.45 -0.26 13.05
N LYS A 7 -13.64 -0.05 13.61
CA LYS A 7 -14.67 0.85 13.04
C LYS A 7 -14.17 2.29 12.86
N ASP A 8 -13.43 2.80 13.86
CA ASP A 8 -12.89 4.17 13.80
C ASP A 8 -11.77 4.28 12.78
N ALA A 9 -10.92 3.23 12.68
CA ALA A 9 -9.86 3.16 11.69
C ALA A 9 -10.43 3.13 10.26
N ILE A 10 -11.50 2.35 10.02
CA ILE A 10 -12.21 2.31 8.75
C ILE A 10 -12.80 3.69 8.41
N ASN A 11 -13.41 4.38 9.38
CA ASN A 11 -13.97 5.72 9.17
C ASN A 11 -12.88 6.75 8.82
N ASP A 12 -11.72 6.71 9.50
CA ASP A 12 -10.58 7.57 9.18
C ASP A 12 -10.03 7.27 7.78
N PHE A 13 -9.90 5.97 7.44
CA PHE A 13 -9.45 5.53 6.12
C PHE A 13 -10.40 5.98 5.00
N LYS A 14 -11.71 5.89 5.21
CA LYS A 14 -12.74 6.40 4.29
C LYS A 14 -12.59 7.89 4.03
N LYS A 15 -12.21 8.68 5.05
CA LYS A 15 -11.93 10.11 4.94
C LYS A 15 -10.58 10.41 4.27
N GLY A 16 -9.81 9.38 3.88
CA GLY A 16 -8.50 9.51 3.26
C GLY A 16 -7.37 9.81 4.24
N LYS A 17 -7.53 9.48 5.52
CA LYS A 17 -6.44 9.47 6.47
C LYS A 17 -5.60 8.19 6.32
N PHE A 18 -4.37 8.23 6.78
CA PHE A 18 -3.52 7.07 6.86
C PHE A 18 -3.98 6.10 7.97
N GLY A 19 -3.68 4.82 7.79
CA GLY A 19 -3.66 3.80 8.83
C GLY A 19 -2.26 3.21 8.95
N ILE A 20 -1.88 2.75 10.13
CA ILE A 20 -0.71 1.88 10.32
C ILE A 20 -1.25 0.47 10.45
N VAL A 21 -0.84 -0.42 9.55
CA VAL A 21 -1.21 -1.84 9.58
C VAL A 21 -0.01 -2.65 10.04
N ILE A 22 -0.21 -3.50 11.04
CA ILE A 22 0.84 -4.35 11.62
C ILE A 22 0.47 -5.81 11.40
N ASP A 23 1.41 -6.59 10.91
CA ASP A 23 1.26 -8.03 10.76
C ASP A 23 1.67 -8.81 12.04
N ASP A 24 1.59 -10.13 11.95
CA ASP A 24 1.93 -11.01 13.05
C ASP A 24 3.45 -11.06 13.27
N LYS A 25 3.86 -11.17 14.55
CA LYS A 25 5.27 -11.29 14.95
C LYS A 25 5.97 -12.53 14.38
N HIS A 26 5.22 -13.55 13.98
CA HIS A 26 5.74 -14.78 13.37
C HIS A 26 5.78 -14.71 11.83
N ARG A 27 5.36 -13.56 11.23
CA ARG A 27 5.44 -13.34 9.79
C ARG A 27 6.61 -12.40 9.46
N GLU A 28 6.38 -11.12 9.23
CA GLU A 28 7.42 -10.10 8.99
C GLU A 28 7.73 -9.32 10.27
N ASN A 29 6.74 -9.19 11.16
CA ASN A 29 6.78 -8.33 12.34
C ASN A 29 7.10 -6.87 11.97
N GLU A 30 6.45 -6.41 10.91
CA GLU A 30 6.60 -5.09 10.32
C GLU A 30 5.31 -4.30 10.37
N ALA A 31 5.38 -3.04 9.99
CA ALA A 31 4.24 -2.15 9.93
C ALA A 31 4.31 -1.29 8.69
N ASP A 32 3.20 -1.24 7.94
CA ASP A 32 3.04 -0.38 6.79
C ASP A 32 2.15 0.82 7.11
N LEU A 33 2.53 1.98 6.58
CA LEU A 33 1.65 3.12 6.44
C LEU A 33 0.76 2.89 5.21
N VAL A 34 -0.56 2.89 5.40
CA VAL A 34 -1.53 2.51 4.37
C VAL A 34 -2.48 3.66 4.06
N LEU A 35 -2.79 3.85 2.79
CA LEU A 35 -3.72 4.86 2.28
C LEU A 35 -4.55 4.27 1.13
N ALA A 36 -5.84 4.60 1.05
CA ALA A 36 -6.64 4.26 -0.13
C ALA A 36 -6.10 4.96 -1.39
N ALA A 37 -5.90 4.23 -2.49
CA ALA A 37 -5.30 4.79 -3.71
C ALA A 37 -6.13 5.93 -4.31
N GLU A 38 -7.46 5.89 -4.22
CA GLU A 38 -8.32 6.99 -4.68
C GLU A 38 -8.15 8.30 -3.88
N LYS A 39 -7.63 8.20 -2.65
CA LYS A 39 -7.33 9.36 -1.77
C LYS A 39 -5.87 9.81 -1.87
N CYS A 40 -5.12 9.25 -2.81
CA CYS A 40 -3.72 9.59 -3.04
C CYS A 40 -3.57 11.02 -3.57
N SER A 41 -2.55 11.72 -3.08
CA SER A 41 -2.11 13.03 -3.58
C SER A 41 -0.58 13.14 -3.49
N PRO A 42 0.04 14.11 -4.19
CA PRO A 42 1.48 14.33 -4.09
C PRO A 42 1.97 14.57 -2.65
N GLU A 43 1.21 15.33 -1.85
CA GLU A 43 1.53 15.63 -0.45
C GLU A 43 1.54 14.36 0.40
N LYS A 44 0.58 13.46 0.17
CA LYS A 44 0.47 12.19 0.89
C LYS A 44 1.61 11.23 0.50
N ILE A 45 1.97 11.16 -0.77
CA ILE A 45 3.13 10.36 -1.19
C ILE A 45 4.41 10.95 -0.61
N ASN A 46 4.58 12.28 -0.65
CA ASN A 46 5.71 12.93 -0.01
C ASN A 46 5.77 12.65 1.51
N PHE A 47 4.61 12.63 2.18
CA PHE A 47 4.52 12.26 3.58
C PHE A 47 5.02 10.82 3.82
N MET A 48 4.57 9.84 3.00
CA MET A 48 5.02 8.45 3.09
C MET A 48 6.53 8.34 2.91
N ILE A 49 7.08 8.96 1.88
CA ILE A 49 8.52 8.94 1.58
C ILE A 49 9.34 9.50 2.75
N LYS A 50 8.93 10.65 3.27
CA LYS A 50 9.66 11.34 4.35
C LYS A 50 9.56 10.65 5.69
N ASN A 51 8.41 10.07 6.01
CA ASN A 51 8.09 9.63 7.35
C ASN A 51 8.05 8.11 7.51
N ALA A 52 7.57 7.36 6.51
CA ALA A 52 7.63 5.90 6.52
C ALA A 52 8.96 5.37 5.98
N ARG A 53 9.49 5.93 4.87
CA ARG A 53 10.84 5.67 4.30
C ARG A 53 11.01 4.32 3.59
N GLY A 54 9.99 3.49 3.54
CA GLY A 54 9.97 2.21 2.84
C GLY A 54 9.73 2.34 1.33
N LEU A 55 9.44 1.22 0.69
CA LEU A 55 9.11 1.16 -0.72
C LEU A 55 7.63 1.49 -0.93
N VAL A 56 7.34 2.47 -1.79
CA VAL A 56 5.95 2.80 -2.11
C VAL A 56 5.39 1.76 -3.08
N CYS A 57 4.50 0.91 -2.57
CA CYS A 57 3.84 -0.15 -3.32
C CYS A 57 2.34 0.08 -3.45
N VAL A 58 1.72 -0.56 -4.45
CA VAL A 58 0.28 -0.39 -4.73
C VAL A 58 -0.42 -1.74 -4.82
N PRO A 59 -0.96 -2.27 -3.70
CA PRO A 59 -1.88 -3.40 -3.71
C PRO A 59 -3.07 -3.16 -4.64
N MET A 60 -3.34 -4.13 -5.53
CA MET A 60 -4.43 -4.06 -6.51
C MET A 60 -5.03 -5.44 -6.78
N LEU A 61 -6.30 -5.46 -7.21
CA LEU A 61 -6.94 -6.68 -7.67
C LEU A 61 -6.27 -7.18 -8.97
N GLY A 62 -6.12 -8.51 -9.07
CA GLY A 62 -5.51 -9.15 -10.24
C GLY A 62 -6.18 -8.79 -11.56
N LYS A 63 -7.54 -8.68 -11.58
CA LYS A 63 -8.28 -8.26 -12.77
C LYS A 63 -7.75 -6.96 -13.37
N ARG A 64 -7.57 -5.92 -12.54
CA ARG A 64 -7.06 -4.63 -13.02
C ARG A 64 -5.61 -4.71 -13.52
N LEU A 65 -4.77 -5.48 -12.84
CA LEU A 65 -3.40 -5.71 -13.27
C LEU A 65 -3.33 -6.42 -14.63
N ASP A 66 -4.24 -7.38 -14.87
CA ASP A 66 -4.33 -8.11 -16.13
C ASP A 66 -4.79 -7.20 -17.28
N GLU A 67 -5.80 -6.35 -17.03
CA GLU A 67 -6.25 -5.30 -17.98
C GLU A 67 -5.09 -4.36 -18.39
N LEU A 68 -4.24 -3.98 -17.44
CA LEU A 68 -3.06 -3.13 -17.67
C LEU A 68 -1.84 -3.90 -18.21
N LYS A 69 -1.95 -5.22 -18.41
CA LYS A 69 -0.87 -6.12 -18.84
C LYS A 69 0.37 -6.01 -17.93
N LEU A 70 0.13 -5.95 -16.60
CA LEU A 70 1.17 -5.93 -15.58
C LEU A 70 1.40 -7.37 -15.07
N ARG A 71 2.33 -8.05 -15.72
CA ARG A 71 2.75 -9.42 -15.34
C ARG A 71 3.56 -9.41 -14.04
N LEU A 72 3.65 -10.56 -13.39
CA LEU A 72 4.55 -10.76 -12.25
C LEU A 72 6.00 -10.42 -12.65
N MET A 73 6.73 -9.80 -11.73
CA MET A 73 8.12 -9.41 -11.91
C MET A 73 9.04 -10.62 -12.10
N ALA A 74 8.77 -11.71 -11.37
CA ALA A 74 9.51 -12.96 -11.46
C ALA A 74 8.60 -14.11 -11.90
N LYS A 75 9.09 -14.99 -12.80
CA LYS A 75 8.38 -16.22 -13.19
C LYS A 75 8.28 -17.18 -12.02
N ILE A 76 9.34 -17.34 -11.26
CA ILE A 76 9.41 -18.13 -10.03
C ILE A 76 9.61 -17.16 -8.88
N ASN A 77 8.62 -17.07 -8.00
CA ASN A 77 8.71 -16.22 -6.83
C ASN A 77 9.46 -16.96 -5.71
N THR A 78 10.69 -16.55 -5.42
CA THR A 78 11.54 -17.05 -4.34
C THR A 78 11.52 -16.15 -3.09
N GLU A 79 10.81 -15.00 -3.15
CA GLU A 79 10.68 -14.06 -2.03
C GLU A 79 10.05 -14.79 -0.82
N PHE A 80 10.56 -14.49 0.38
CA PHE A 80 10.25 -15.20 1.62
C PHE A 80 8.74 -15.21 1.96
N THR A 81 8.07 -14.08 1.82
CA THR A 81 6.64 -13.94 2.12
C THR A 81 5.74 -14.24 0.92
N LYS A 82 6.34 -14.56 -0.22
CA LYS A 82 5.64 -14.77 -1.50
C LYS A 82 4.81 -13.56 -1.92
N CYS A 83 5.30 -12.35 -1.63
CA CYS A 83 4.68 -11.13 -2.11
C CYS A 83 4.68 -11.08 -3.64
N ALA A 84 3.51 -10.88 -4.23
CA ALA A 84 3.33 -10.99 -5.68
C ALA A 84 3.60 -9.64 -6.37
N PHE A 85 4.86 -9.23 -6.41
CA PHE A 85 5.30 -8.06 -7.17
C PHE A 85 5.02 -8.22 -8.65
N THR A 86 4.45 -7.18 -9.25
CA THR A 86 4.41 -7.05 -10.71
C THR A 86 5.55 -6.16 -11.21
N ILE A 87 5.77 -6.12 -12.51
CA ILE A 87 6.71 -5.15 -13.09
C ILE A 87 6.32 -3.74 -12.63
N SER A 88 7.33 -2.95 -12.28
CA SER A 88 7.15 -1.56 -11.88
C SER A 88 6.74 -0.69 -13.06
N VAL A 89 6.07 0.42 -12.79
CA VAL A 89 5.52 1.29 -13.84
C VAL A 89 5.60 2.77 -13.48
N ASP A 90 5.53 3.61 -14.52
CA ASP A 90 5.24 5.03 -14.43
C ASP A 90 4.14 5.40 -15.44
N ALA A 91 3.31 6.39 -15.12
CA ALA A 91 2.42 6.98 -16.11
C ALA A 91 3.25 7.78 -17.13
N LYS A 92 2.95 7.65 -18.44
CA LYS A 92 3.65 8.42 -19.48
C LYS A 92 3.18 9.86 -19.54
N LYS A 93 1.88 10.10 -19.33
CA LYS A 93 1.29 11.44 -19.47
C LYS A 93 1.35 12.19 -18.14
N GLY A 94 1.97 13.37 -18.17
CA GLY A 94 2.00 14.30 -17.04
C GLY A 94 2.99 13.92 -15.94
N THR A 95 3.97 13.09 -16.25
CA THR A 95 5.14 12.77 -15.43
C THR A 95 6.43 13.20 -16.14
N LYS A 96 7.50 13.36 -15.37
CA LYS A 96 8.87 13.63 -15.90
C LYS A 96 9.72 12.37 -15.75
N THR A 97 10.45 12.26 -14.63
CA THR A 97 11.34 11.13 -14.36
C THR A 97 10.63 9.95 -13.67
N GLY A 98 9.41 10.14 -13.20
CA GLY A 98 8.62 9.11 -12.49
C GLY A 98 8.85 9.06 -10.97
N ILE A 99 10.01 9.51 -10.47
CA ILE A 99 10.41 9.31 -9.06
C ILE A 99 9.85 10.36 -8.09
N SER A 100 9.51 11.56 -8.55
CA SER A 100 9.00 12.60 -7.65
C SER A 100 7.69 12.16 -6.97
N ALA A 101 7.38 12.72 -5.80
CA ALA A 101 6.10 12.44 -5.13
C ALA A 101 4.91 12.79 -6.04
N TYR A 102 5.05 13.82 -6.86
CA TYR A 102 4.06 14.23 -7.84
C TYR A 102 3.88 13.16 -8.93
N ASP A 103 4.97 12.71 -9.54
CA ASP A 103 4.94 11.70 -10.61
C ASP A 103 4.40 10.36 -10.09
N ARG A 104 4.82 9.95 -8.89
CA ARG A 104 4.32 8.72 -8.26
C ARG A 104 2.83 8.81 -7.94
N ALA A 105 2.34 9.93 -7.41
CA ALA A 105 0.90 10.12 -7.19
C ALA A 105 0.12 10.10 -8.52
N LYS A 106 0.66 10.68 -9.57
CA LYS A 106 0.09 10.65 -10.92
C LYS A 106 -0.01 9.22 -11.46
N THR A 107 1.05 8.42 -11.29
CA THR A 107 1.08 7.01 -11.68
C THR A 107 0.06 6.18 -10.91
N ILE A 108 -0.05 6.38 -9.59
CA ILE A 108 -1.05 5.70 -8.75
C ILE A 108 -2.47 6.03 -9.24
N LYS A 109 -2.74 7.28 -9.55
CA LYS A 109 -4.03 7.71 -10.11
C LYS A 109 -4.32 7.04 -11.46
N ALA A 110 -3.34 6.97 -12.34
CA ALA A 110 -3.45 6.29 -13.63
C ALA A 110 -3.76 4.79 -13.47
N LEU A 111 -3.14 4.11 -12.50
CA LEU A 111 -3.38 2.68 -12.24
C LEU A 111 -4.85 2.36 -11.92
N ILE A 112 -5.55 3.25 -11.22
CA ILE A 112 -6.95 3.06 -10.80
C ILE A 112 -7.96 3.69 -11.77
N ASP A 113 -7.54 4.52 -12.70
CA ASP A 113 -8.42 5.14 -13.70
C ASP A 113 -8.81 4.10 -14.76
N ARG A 114 -10.11 3.88 -14.93
CA ARG A 114 -10.68 2.90 -15.87
C ARG A 114 -10.28 3.15 -17.33
N ASN A 115 -10.01 4.40 -17.68
CA ASN A 115 -9.64 4.81 -19.04
C ASN A 115 -8.16 4.55 -19.37
N THR A 116 -7.32 4.32 -18.35
CA THR A 116 -5.90 4.04 -18.56
C THR A 116 -5.71 2.70 -19.27
N LYS A 117 -4.99 2.75 -20.38
CA LYS A 117 -4.60 1.60 -21.22
C LYS A 117 -3.17 1.15 -20.90
N PRO A 118 -2.79 -0.09 -21.27
CA PRO A 118 -1.40 -0.57 -21.11
C PRO A 118 -0.35 0.31 -21.80
N SER A 119 -0.71 0.97 -22.89
CA SER A 119 0.15 1.90 -23.65
C SER A 119 0.46 3.21 -22.91
N ASP A 120 -0.37 3.58 -21.93
CA ASP A 120 -0.23 4.81 -21.16
C ASP A 120 0.80 4.69 -20.03
N LEU A 121 1.32 3.47 -19.82
CA LEU A 121 2.29 3.13 -18.78
C LEU A 121 3.66 2.82 -19.37
N ALA A 122 4.70 3.45 -18.85
CA ALA A 122 6.09 3.07 -19.05
C ALA A 122 6.44 1.89 -18.14
N LYS A 123 7.31 1.00 -18.58
CA LYS A 123 7.75 -0.22 -17.89
C LYS A 123 9.23 -0.45 -18.18
N PRO A 124 10.12 -0.57 -17.18
CA PRO A 124 9.86 -0.40 -15.75
C PRO A 124 9.59 1.06 -15.36
N GLY A 125 9.26 1.29 -14.07
CA GLY A 125 9.02 2.61 -13.49
C GLY A 125 9.27 2.61 -11.98
N HIS A 126 8.70 3.60 -11.27
CA HIS A 126 8.98 3.87 -9.85
C HIS A 126 7.81 3.54 -8.92
N ILE A 127 6.69 3.02 -9.44
CA ILE A 127 5.60 2.46 -8.66
C ILE A 127 5.56 0.95 -8.83
N PHE A 128 5.39 0.23 -7.72
CA PHE A 128 5.42 -1.23 -7.63
C PHE A 128 4.02 -1.77 -7.33
N PRO A 129 3.23 -2.16 -8.35
CA PRO A 129 1.93 -2.77 -8.10
C PRO A 129 2.11 -4.18 -7.52
N LEU A 130 1.28 -4.50 -6.51
CA LEU A 130 1.26 -5.81 -5.86
C LEU A 130 -0.06 -6.52 -6.16
N ARG A 131 0.03 -7.77 -6.60
CA ARG A 131 -1.17 -8.58 -6.90
C ARG A 131 -1.77 -9.14 -5.63
N TYR A 132 -3.00 -8.73 -5.34
CA TYR A 132 -3.82 -9.30 -4.26
C TYR A 132 -4.06 -10.80 -4.45
N ASN A 133 -3.91 -11.57 -3.39
CA ASN A 133 -4.26 -13.00 -3.39
C ASN A 133 -5.79 -13.16 -3.40
N LYS A 134 -6.34 -13.81 -4.43
CA LYS A 134 -7.80 -14.01 -4.59
C LYS A 134 -8.48 -14.69 -3.41
N LYS A 135 -7.74 -15.50 -2.64
CA LYS A 135 -8.24 -16.18 -1.43
C LYS A 135 -8.24 -15.28 -0.18
N GLY A 136 -7.75 -14.04 -0.29
CA GLY A 136 -7.82 -13.02 0.76
C GLY A 136 -6.97 -13.26 1.99
N LEU A 137 -7.32 -12.55 3.07
CA LEU A 137 -6.61 -12.58 4.35
C LEU A 137 -6.58 -13.96 5.01
N SER A 138 -7.60 -14.77 4.85
CA SER A 138 -7.65 -16.13 5.40
C SER A 138 -6.56 -17.04 4.84
N LYS A 139 -6.08 -16.77 3.62
CA LYS A 139 -4.99 -17.54 2.98
C LYS A 139 -3.64 -16.87 3.13
N ARG A 140 -3.59 -15.54 3.06
CA ARG A 140 -2.35 -14.76 3.21
C ARG A 140 -2.63 -13.50 4.05
N ALA A 141 -2.28 -13.57 5.33
CA ALA A 141 -2.46 -12.47 6.28
C ALA A 141 -1.32 -11.43 6.13
N GLY A 142 -1.19 -10.84 4.93
CA GLY A 142 -0.16 -9.86 4.59
C GLY A 142 -0.72 -8.45 4.41
N HIS A 143 0.18 -7.45 4.38
CA HIS A 143 -0.15 -6.03 4.20
C HIS A 143 -0.90 -5.78 2.88
N THR A 144 -0.54 -6.49 1.79
CA THR A 144 -1.24 -6.44 0.49
C THR A 144 -2.73 -6.74 0.65
N GLU A 145 -3.06 -7.85 1.32
CA GLU A 145 -4.43 -8.30 1.52
C GLU A 145 -5.17 -7.39 2.50
N ALA A 146 -4.52 -7.00 3.58
CA ALA A 146 -5.08 -6.11 4.59
C ALA A 146 -5.46 -4.74 4.00
N ALA A 147 -4.61 -4.17 3.16
CA ALA A 147 -4.86 -2.90 2.49
C ALA A 147 -6.08 -2.94 1.56
N ILE A 148 -6.25 -4.03 0.80
CA ILE A 148 -7.44 -4.23 -0.04
C ILE A 148 -8.70 -4.41 0.81
N GLU A 149 -8.60 -5.16 1.91
CA GLU A 149 -9.75 -5.38 2.79
C GLU A 149 -10.19 -4.07 3.48
N LEU A 150 -9.24 -3.23 3.91
CA LEU A 150 -9.55 -1.89 4.42
C LEU A 150 -10.29 -1.04 3.39
N CYS A 151 -9.88 -1.07 2.11
CA CYS A 151 -10.60 -0.37 1.04
C CYS A 151 -12.04 -0.90 0.91
N ARG A 152 -12.25 -2.21 0.94
CA ARG A 152 -13.59 -2.83 0.85
C ARG A 152 -14.48 -2.45 2.03
N LEU A 153 -13.95 -2.54 3.26
CA LEU A 153 -14.67 -2.16 4.47
C LEU A 153 -15.04 -0.67 4.49
N ALA A 154 -14.18 0.16 3.92
CA ALA A 154 -14.43 1.60 3.75
C ALA A 154 -15.35 1.93 2.56
N LYS A 155 -15.74 0.94 1.74
CA LYS A 155 -16.50 1.09 0.49
C LYS A 155 -15.79 2.01 -0.52
N LEU A 156 -14.47 1.88 -0.62
CA LEU A 156 -13.60 2.58 -1.55
C LEU A 156 -13.14 1.64 -2.67
N TYR A 157 -12.59 2.20 -3.75
CA TYR A 157 -11.99 1.39 -4.82
C TYR A 157 -10.93 0.44 -4.24
N PRO A 158 -10.95 -0.88 -4.58
CA PRO A 158 -10.09 -1.88 -3.98
C PRO A 158 -8.64 -1.81 -4.51
N ALA A 159 -8.01 -0.69 -4.22
CA ALA A 159 -6.58 -0.44 -4.39
C ALA A 159 -6.08 0.49 -3.28
N ALA A 160 -4.88 0.27 -2.81
CA ALA A 160 -4.26 1.07 -1.76
C ALA A 160 -2.82 1.44 -2.13
N VAL A 161 -2.25 2.37 -1.37
CA VAL A 161 -0.82 2.66 -1.33
C VAL A 161 -0.31 2.20 0.02
N ILE A 162 0.76 1.43 0.04
CA ILE A 162 1.43 0.97 1.25
C ILE A 162 2.91 1.35 1.20
N CYS A 163 3.50 1.53 2.38
CA CYS A 163 4.91 1.86 2.52
C CYS A 163 5.36 1.42 3.92
N GLU A 164 6.39 0.60 4.00
CA GLU A 164 6.94 0.07 5.25
C GLU A 164 7.46 1.22 6.13
N ILE A 165 7.27 1.12 7.45
CA ILE A 165 7.76 2.14 8.39
C ILE A 165 9.14 1.73 8.90
N ILE A 166 10.15 2.47 8.45
CA ILE A 166 11.54 2.31 8.83
C ILE A 166 11.88 3.33 9.93
N GLY A 167 12.51 2.86 11.01
CA GLY A 167 12.98 3.69 12.10
C GLY A 167 14.16 4.61 11.70
N GLU A 168 14.52 5.55 12.57
CA GLU A 168 15.61 6.50 12.32
C GLU A 168 16.99 5.82 12.19
N ASN A 169 17.14 4.65 12.80
CA ASN A 169 18.34 3.82 12.72
C ASN A 169 18.43 2.93 11.47
N GLY A 170 17.49 3.08 10.50
CA GLY A 170 17.43 2.28 9.29
C GLY A 170 16.87 0.87 9.45
N LYS A 171 16.49 0.45 10.67
CA LYS A 171 15.83 -0.84 10.93
C LYS A 171 14.31 -0.68 10.89
N MET A 172 13.58 -1.79 10.74
CA MET A 172 12.11 -1.75 10.81
C MET A 172 11.64 -1.18 12.15
N ALA A 173 10.69 -0.24 12.09
CA ALA A 173 10.19 0.44 13.27
C ALA A 173 9.53 -0.54 14.25
N LYS A 174 9.93 -0.48 15.52
CA LYS A 174 9.35 -1.33 16.57
C LYS A 174 8.14 -0.66 17.23
N MET A 175 7.33 -1.43 17.95
CA MET A 175 6.06 -0.99 18.54
C MET A 175 6.17 0.35 19.30
N LYS A 176 7.28 0.59 20.03
CA LYS A 176 7.51 1.87 20.74
C LYS A 176 7.59 3.05 19.79
N GLU A 177 8.26 2.88 18.64
CA GLU A 177 8.40 3.89 17.60
C GLU A 177 7.08 4.08 16.85
N LEU A 178 6.39 2.99 16.51
CA LEU A 178 5.06 3.02 15.88
C LEU A 178 4.03 3.77 16.73
N LYS A 179 4.03 3.57 18.05
CA LYS A 179 3.17 4.32 18.97
C LYS A 179 3.51 5.81 19.00
N ARG A 180 4.80 6.17 18.94
CA ARG A 180 5.23 7.58 18.85
C ARG A 180 4.79 8.19 17.52
N PHE A 181 5.01 7.48 16.42
CA PHE A 181 4.56 7.88 15.09
C PHE A 181 3.04 8.10 15.05
N ALA A 182 2.27 7.12 15.52
CA ALA A 182 0.82 7.18 15.57
C ALA A 182 0.32 8.39 16.38
N LYS A 183 0.92 8.66 17.55
CA LYS A 183 0.59 9.81 18.38
C LYS A 183 0.94 11.14 17.69
N LYS A 184 2.14 11.24 17.12
CA LYS A 184 2.64 12.45 16.45
C LYS A 184 1.76 12.88 15.29
N TRP A 185 1.27 11.91 14.49
CA TRP A 185 0.56 12.18 13.25
C TRP A 185 -0.94 11.90 13.32
N GLY A 186 -1.47 11.51 14.46
CA GLY A 186 -2.89 11.20 14.63
C GLY A 186 -3.34 9.99 13.79
N VAL A 187 -2.44 9.03 13.53
CA VAL A 187 -2.70 7.84 12.72
C VAL A 187 -3.07 6.66 13.62
N ARG A 188 -4.06 5.88 13.22
CA ARG A 188 -4.51 4.70 13.99
C ARG A 188 -3.69 3.48 13.65
N ILE A 189 -3.45 2.62 14.65
CA ILE A 189 -2.77 1.33 14.50
C ILE A 189 -3.82 0.22 14.47
N ILE A 190 -3.72 -0.64 13.46
CA ILE A 190 -4.62 -1.75 13.14
C ILE A 190 -3.78 -3.02 13.06
N LYS A 191 -4.20 -4.10 13.69
CA LYS A 191 -3.60 -5.43 13.49
C LYS A 191 -4.31 -6.14 12.35
N ILE A 192 -3.56 -6.85 11.51
CA ILE A 192 -4.14 -7.64 10.41
C ILE A 192 -5.18 -8.63 10.93
N GLN A 193 -4.95 -9.24 12.10
CA GLN A 193 -5.88 -10.19 12.72
C GLN A 193 -7.27 -9.59 12.97
N GLU A 194 -7.36 -8.28 13.23
CA GLU A 194 -8.64 -7.59 13.45
C GLU A 194 -9.48 -7.44 12.16
N LEU A 195 -8.85 -7.66 10.99
CA LEU A 195 -9.50 -7.63 9.67
C LEU A 195 -9.94 -9.02 9.19
N ILE A 196 -9.47 -10.09 9.82
CA ILE A 196 -9.86 -11.47 9.48
C ILE A 196 -11.24 -11.73 10.12
N ARG A 197 -12.21 -12.02 9.28
CA ARG A 197 -13.59 -12.37 9.69
C ARG A 197 -13.83 -13.85 9.52
#